data_de931117d7c599466333f809a956376c
#
_entry.id   de931117d7c599466333f809a956376c
#
_cell.length_a   1.000
_cell.length_b   1.000
_cell.length_c   1.000
_cell.angle_alpha   90.00
_cell.angle_beta   90.00
_cell.angle_gamma   90.00
#
_symmetry.space_group_name_H-M   'P 1'
#
loop_
_entity.id
_entity.type
_entity.pdbx_description
1 polymer ?
#
loop_
_entity_poly.entity_id
_entity_poly.type
_entity_poly.pdbx_seq_one_letter_code
_entity_poly.pdbx_strand_id
1 'polypeptide(L)'
;RRIAAAGPNAGPHQDNDPLFLDIIQKIGPSVMVRQLGRMHEGPKYYKWAMKWLSEIDLHASFYTKPVEHASGKGFGSTEAARGALSDWIVIEDNKIKNYQVVTPTAWNIGPRDGDGTLGPIEQALVGAPIADVEDPVELGLVARSFDSCLVCTVHAYDGKTGKQLSKFVINGDM
;
A
#
# COMPACT_ATOMS: atom_id res chain seq x y z
N ARG A 1 9.26 0.24 4.93
CA ARG A 1 8.76 0.20 6.34
C ARG A 1 8.38 -1.20 6.81
N ARG A 2 7.74 -2.06 5.99
CA ARG A 2 7.40 -3.45 6.36
C ARG A 2 8.62 -4.25 6.82
N ILE A 3 9.68 -4.22 6.05
CA ILE A 3 10.91 -4.99 6.32
C ILE A 3 11.70 -4.35 7.46
N ALA A 4 11.77 -3.03 7.50
CA ALA A 4 12.49 -2.30 8.55
C ALA A 4 11.76 -2.28 9.91
N ALA A 5 10.42 -2.41 9.92
CA ALA A 5 9.62 -2.49 11.14
C ALA A 5 9.45 -3.91 11.69
N ALA A 6 9.87 -4.93 10.92
CA ALA A 6 9.86 -6.31 11.37
C ALA A 6 10.93 -6.48 12.46
N GLY A 7 10.55 -6.28 13.71
CA GLY A 7 11.40 -6.59 14.86
C GLY A 7 11.68 -8.09 14.99
N PRO A 8 12.48 -8.51 15.99
CA PRO A 8 12.85 -9.92 16.20
C PRO A 8 11.65 -10.87 16.42
N ASN A 9 10.47 -10.34 16.65
CA ASN A 9 9.21 -11.09 16.81
C ASN A 9 8.32 -11.02 15.57
N ALA A 10 8.87 -10.64 14.41
CA ALA A 10 8.16 -10.64 13.16
C ALA A 10 7.60 -12.04 12.89
N GLY A 11 6.31 -12.12 12.57
CA GLY A 11 5.64 -13.38 12.22
C GLY A 11 6.29 -14.03 10.97
N PRO A 12 5.91 -15.27 10.63
CA PRO A 12 6.55 -16.04 9.56
C PRO A 12 6.47 -15.40 8.17
N HIS A 13 5.68 -14.34 8.02
CA HIS A 13 5.50 -13.58 6.78
C HIS A 13 6.29 -12.27 6.73
N GLN A 14 6.99 -11.92 7.80
CA GLN A 14 7.82 -10.73 7.87
C GLN A 14 9.30 -11.15 7.83
N ASP A 15 9.94 -10.83 6.74
CA ASP A 15 11.35 -11.14 6.54
C ASP A 15 12.24 -9.96 6.94
N ASN A 16 13.15 -10.24 7.85
CA ASN A 16 14.34 -9.43 8.07
C ASN A 16 15.41 -9.83 7.05
N ASP A 17 15.24 -9.45 5.78
CA ASP A 17 16.28 -9.67 4.78
C ASP A 17 17.44 -8.71 5.04
N PRO A 18 18.62 -9.22 5.44
CA PRO A 18 19.74 -8.36 5.83
C PRO A 18 20.24 -7.46 4.69
N LEU A 19 20.17 -7.97 3.45
CA LEU A 19 20.58 -7.21 2.27
C LEU A 19 19.63 -6.02 2.04
N PHE A 20 18.32 -6.25 2.15
CA PHE A 20 17.33 -5.20 1.95
C PHE A 20 17.38 -4.16 3.08
N LEU A 21 17.61 -4.59 4.31
CA LEU A 21 17.82 -3.69 5.45
C LEU A 21 19.07 -2.82 5.26
N ASP A 22 20.18 -3.40 4.80
CA ASP A 22 21.41 -2.66 4.51
C ASP A 22 21.20 -1.61 3.41
N ILE A 23 20.47 -1.96 2.34
CA ILE A 23 20.11 -1.00 1.28
C ILE A 23 19.27 0.15 1.83
N ILE A 24 18.22 -0.15 2.63
CA ILE A 24 17.37 0.89 3.23
C ILE A 24 18.18 1.80 4.14
N GLN A 25 19.09 1.26 4.94
CA GLN A 25 19.93 2.06 5.84
C GLN A 25 20.89 2.98 5.09
N LYS A 26 21.43 2.54 3.96
CA LYS A 26 22.39 3.29 3.15
C LYS A 26 21.75 4.35 2.26
N ILE A 27 20.63 4.02 1.63
CA ILE A 27 19.99 4.87 0.60
C ILE A 27 18.82 5.67 1.20
N GLY A 28 18.19 5.14 2.25
CA GLY A 28 16.97 5.72 2.81
C GLY A 28 15.71 5.46 1.94
N PRO A 29 14.55 6.01 2.35
CA PRO A 29 13.31 5.86 1.62
C PRO A 29 13.37 6.62 0.28
N SER A 30 13.27 5.89 -0.83
CA SER A 30 13.36 6.45 -2.18
C SER A 30 12.44 5.70 -3.15
N VAL A 31 12.24 6.25 -4.35
CA VAL A 31 11.55 5.59 -5.46
C VAL A 31 12.18 4.22 -5.73
N MET A 32 13.52 4.18 -5.83
CA MET A 32 14.27 2.96 -6.10
C MET A 32 14.03 1.89 -5.02
N VAL A 33 14.10 2.27 -3.75
CA VAL A 33 13.92 1.31 -2.64
C VAL A 33 12.49 0.76 -2.60
N ARG A 34 11.48 1.57 -2.91
CA ARG A 34 10.10 1.09 -3.03
C ARG A 34 9.93 0.09 -4.17
N GLN A 35 10.56 0.34 -5.33
CA GLN A 35 10.52 -0.60 -6.46
C GLN A 35 11.27 -1.89 -6.16
N LEU A 36 12.46 -1.81 -5.59
CA LEU A 36 13.23 -2.98 -5.16
C LEU A 36 12.44 -3.84 -4.17
N GLY A 37 11.72 -3.22 -3.23
CA GLY A 37 10.86 -3.94 -2.29
C GLY A 37 9.81 -4.80 -2.99
N ARG A 38 9.13 -4.28 -4.02
CA ARG A 38 8.17 -5.06 -4.82
C ARG A 38 8.83 -6.21 -5.60
N MET A 39 9.95 -5.93 -6.24
CA MET A 39 10.69 -6.96 -6.99
C MET A 39 11.18 -8.08 -6.07
N HIS A 40 11.59 -7.74 -4.85
CA HIS A 40 12.05 -8.69 -3.85
C HIS A 40 10.92 -9.59 -3.30
N GLU A 41 9.68 -9.11 -3.28
CA GLU A 41 8.54 -9.92 -2.83
C GLU A 41 8.21 -11.09 -3.78
N GLY A 42 8.39 -10.92 -5.08
CA GLY A 42 8.02 -11.92 -6.08
C GLY A 42 8.61 -13.32 -5.83
N PRO A 43 9.93 -13.48 -5.67
CA PRO A 43 10.55 -14.77 -5.35
C PRO A 43 10.07 -15.38 -4.04
N LYS A 44 9.70 -14.57 -3.05
CA LYS A 44 9.17 -15.04 -1.76
C LYS A 44 7.77 -15.60 -1.92
N TYR A 45 6.89 -14.85 -2.59
CA TYR A 45 5.52 -15.31 -2.85
C TYR A 45 5.50 -16.60 -3.66
N TYR A 46 6.41 -16.77 -4.60
CA TYR A 46 6.54 -18.02 -5.34
C TYR A 46 6.79 -19.21 -4.40
N LYS A 47 7.76 -19.09 -3.49
CA LYS A 47 8.06 -20.16 -2.52
C LYS A 47 6.89 -20.48 -1.61
N TRP A 48 6.20 -19.46 -1.12
CA TRP A 48 5.02 -19.63 -0.27
C TRP A 48 3.84 -20.22 -1.02
N ALA A 49 3.60 -19.77 -2.25
CA ALA A 49 2.55 -20.34 -3.09
C ALA A 49 2.76 -21.84 -3.32
N MET A 50 4.00 -22.26 -3.63
CA MET A 50 4.33 -23.68 -3.76
C MET A 50 4.08 -24.48 -2.47
N LYS A 51 4.44 -23.92 -1.32
CA LYS A 51 4.19 -24.51 -0.02
C LYS A 51 2.67 -24.64 0.22
N TRP A 52 1.92 -23.56 0.08
CA TRP A 52 0.47 -23.56 0.31
C TRP A 52 -0.27 -24.50 -0.64
N LEU A 53 0.14 -24.59 -1.90
CA LEU A 53 -0.40 -25.55 -2.85
C LEU A 53 -0.20 -27.00 -2.37
N SER A 54 0.95 -27.31 -1.76
CA SER A 54 1.20 -28.66 -1.21
C SER A 54 0.41 -28.96 0.07
N GLU A 55 -0.10 -27.94 0.76
CA GLU A 55 -0.86 -28.05 2.01
C GLU A 55 -2.37 -28.06 1.78
N ILE A 56 -2.86 -27.85 0.54
CA ILE A 56 -4.29 -27.85 0.25
C ILE A 56 -4.86 -29.26 0.40
N ASP A 57 -5.85 -29.39 1.29
CA ASP A 57 -6.67 -30.58 1.37
C ASP A 57 -7.80 -30.52 0.33
N LEU A 58 -7.66 -31.31 -0.73
CA LEU A 58 -8.64 -31.37 -1.82
C LEU A 58 -10.00 -31.94 -1.40
N HIS A 59 -10.10 -32.56 -0.20
CA HIS A 59 -11.34 -33.11 0.34
C HIS A 59 -12.00 -32.18 1.36
N ALA A 60 -11.33 -31.12 1.79
CA ALA A 60 -11.90 -30.13 2.69
C ALA A 60 -12.99 -29.28 1.99
N SER A 61 -13.89 -28.74 2.79
CA SER A 61 -14.87 -27.79 2.27
C SER A 61 -14.15 -26.53 1.75
N PHE A 62 -14.50 -26.09 0.54
CA PHE A 62 -13.92 -24.88 -0.06
C PHE A 62 -14.54 -23.58 0.48
N TYR A 63 -15.54 -23.66 1.34
CA TYR A 63 -16.18 -22.48 1.95
C TYR A 63 -16.50 -22.72 3.42
N THR A 64 -16.55 -21.62 4.17
CA THR A 64 -17.05 -21.61 5.54
C THR A 64 -18.55 -21.37 5.54
N LYS A 65 -19.31 -22.26 6.19
CA LYS A 65 -20.76 -22.10 6.30
C LYS A 65 -21.06 -20.79 7.05
N PRO A 66 -21.93 -19.93 6.50
CA PRO A 66 -22.35 -18.72 7.20
C PRO A 66 -22.97 -19.04 8.56
N VAL A 67 -22.64 -18.24 9.55
CA VAL A 67 -23.28 -18.25 10.88
C VAL A 67 -24.13 -17.00 11.00
N GLU A 68 -25.39 -17.18 11.40
CA GLU A 68 -26.27 -16.05 11.67
C GLU A 68 -25.81 -15.33 12.96
N HIS A 69 -25.63 -14.03 12.85
CA HIS A 69 -25.30 -13.17 13.98
C HIS A 69 -26.37 -12.10 14.11
N ALA A 70 -27.21 -12.18 15.13
CA ALA A 70 -28.26 -11.19 15.38
C ALA A 70 -27.70 -9.77 15.50
N SER A 71 -26.63 -9.60 16.29
CA SER A 71 -25.95 -8.32 16.45
C SER A 71 -24.49 -8.54 16.89
N GLY A 72 -23.59 -7.64 16.46
CA GLY A 72 -22.19 -7.74 16.81
C GLY A 72 -21.33 -6.68 16.14
N LYS A 73 -20.07 -6.61 16.58
CA LYS A 73 -19.03 -5.78 15.95
C LYS A 73 -17.85 -6.68 15.61
N GLY A 74 -17.30 -6.48 14.42
CA GLY A 74 -16.13 -7.23 13.95
C GLY A 74 -15.06 -6.32 13.40
N PHE A 75 -13.82 -6.79 13.47
CA PHE A 75 -12.66 -6.20 12.85
C PHE A 75 -11.85 -7.29 12.16
N GLY A 76 -11.44 -7.04 10.94
CA GLY A 76 -10.53 -7.89 10.18
C GLY A 76 -9.45 -7.08 9.51
N SER A 77 -8.25 -7.65 9.42
CA SER A 77 -7.13 -7.01 8.75
C SER A 77 -6.33 -8.05 8.00
N THR A 78 -5.85 -7.69 6.81
CA THR A 78 -4.99 -8.53 5.98
C THR A 78 -3.99 -7.69 5.21
N GLU A 79 -2.93 -8.33 4.73
CA GLU A 79 -1.97 -7.73 3.81
C GLU A 79 -2.44 -7.94 2.37
N ALA A 80 -2.74 -6.86 1.70
CA ALA A 80 -3.00 -6.84 0.27
C ALA A 80 -1.71 -6.47 -0.50
N ALA A 81 -1.74 -6.57 -1.84
CA ALA A 81 -0.58 -6.31 -2.69
C ALA A 81 0.07 -4.92 -2.45
N ARG A 82 -0.74 -3.92 -2.05
CA ARG A 82 -0.28 -2.55 -1.83
C ARG A 82 -0.10 -2.17 -0.36
N GLY A 83 -0.38 -3.08 0.57
CA GLY A 83 -0.23 -2.83 2.00
C GLY A 83 -1.40 -3.34 2.84
N ALA A 84 -1.56 -2.79 4.02
CA ALA A 84 -2.58 -3.18 4.98
C ALA A 84 -3.98 -2.77 4.49
N LEU A 85 -4.87 -3.77 4.42
CA LEU A 85 -6.31 -3.59 4.30
C LEU A 85 -6.94 -3.87 5.65
N SER A 86 -7.85 -3.03 6.08
CA SER A 86 -8.57 -3.20 7.34
C SER A 86 -10.04 -2.90 7.16
N ASP A 87 -10.87 -3.75 7.75
CA ASP A 87 -12.32 -3.70 7.67
C ASP A 87 -12.94 -3.71 9.07
N TRP A 88 -13.92 -2.85 9.29
CA TRP A 88 -14.75 -2.81 10.49
C TRP A 88 -16.21 -2.98 10.12
N ILE A 89 -16.92 -3.81 10.85
CA ILE A 89 -18.34 -4.08 10.59
C ILE A 89 -19.14 -3.95 11.89
N VAL A 90 -20.33 -3.40 11.77
CA VAL A 90 -21.37 -3.42 12.80
C VAL A 90 -22.61 -4.08 12.22
N ILE A 91 -23.07 -5.13 12.87
CA ILE A 91 -24.29 -5.86 12.51
C ILE A 91 -25.34 -5.62 13.61
N GLU A 92 -26.55 -5.29 13.21
CA GLU A 92 -27.72 -5.19 14.07
C GLU A 92 -28.90 -5.90 13.38
N ASP A 93 -29.58 -6.79 14.09
CA ASP A 93 -30.73 -7.54 13.59
C ASP A 93 -30.46 -8.25 12.26
N ASN A 94 -29.35 -8.97 12.18
CA ASN A 94 -28.85 -9.68 10.98
C ASN A 94 -28.62 -8.77 9.75
N LYS A 95 -28.49 -7.44 9.93
CA LYS A 95 -28.21 -6.48 8.87
C LYS A 95 -26.92 -5.71 9.15
N ILE A 96 -26.19 -5.41 8.10
CA ILE A 96 -25.02 -4.54 8.21
C ILE A 96 -25.53 -3.11 8.48
N LYS A 97 -25.23 -2.59 9.68
CA LYS A 97 -25.52 -1.22 10.07
C LYS A 97 -24.44 -0.26 9.62
N ASN A 98 -23.18 -0.69 9.75
CA ASN A 98 -22.02 0.10 9.34
C ASN A 98 -20.93 -0.82 8.82
N TYR A 99 -20.27 -0.41 7.76
CA TYR A 99 -19.11 -1.09 7.21
C TYR A 99 -18.08 -0.05 6.79
N GLN A 100 -16.89 -0.13 7.38
CA GLN A 100 -15.79 0.79 7.11
C GLN A 100 -14.62 0.00 6.56
N VAL A 101 -14.12 0.43 5.42
CA VAL A 101 -12.92 -0.12 4.78
C VAL A 101 -11.83 0.93 4.78
N VAL A 102 -10.62 0.55 5.18
CA VAL A 102 -9.42 1.37 5.01
C VAL A 102 -8.44 0.60 4.13
N THR A 103 -8.33 1.06 2.89
CA THR A 103 -7.49 0.42 1.88
C THR A 103 -6.01 0.79 2.05
N PRO A 104 -5.07 0.00 1.51
CA PRO A 104 -3.64 0.32 1.55
C PRO A 104 -3.31 1.70 1.00
N THR A 105 -3.97 2.11 -0.07
CA THR A 105 -3.76 3.42 -0.69
C THR A 105 -4.20 4.57 0.22
N ALA A 106 -5.23 4.37 1.06
CA ALA A 106 -5.62 5.37 2.06
C ALA A 106 -4.50 5.66 3.05
N TRP A 107 -3.70 4.66 3.42
CA TRP A 107 -2.51 4.83 4.25
C TRP A 107 -1.35 5.47 3.49
N ASN A 108 -1.11 5.02 2.24
CA ASN A 108 0.06 5.41 1.46
C ASN A 108 -0.03 6.83 0.89
N ILE A 109 -1.26 7.28 0.56
CA ILE A 109 -1.53 8.56 -0.10
C ILE A 109 -2.40 9.47 0.78
N GLY A 110 -2.63 9.08 2.04
CA GLY A 110 -3.36 9.91 3.00
C GLY A 110 -2.72 11.31 3.12
N PRO A 111 -3.55 12.35 3.30
CA PRO A 111 -3.06 13.71 3.49
C PRO A 111 -2.39 13.86 4.86
N ARG A 112 -1.85 15.05 5.11
CA ARG A 112 -1.34 15.43 6.44
C ARG A 112 -2.43 15.29 7.49
N ASP A 113 -2.01 15.00 8.70
CA ASP A 113 -2.90 14.89 9.85
C ASP A 113 -3.35 16.24 10.42
N GLY A 114 -4.16 16.20 11.48
CA GLY A 114 -4.66 17.40 12.15
C GLY A 114 -3.57 18.25 12.82
N ASP A 115 -2.43 17.66 13.12
CA ASP A 115 -1.27 18.33 13.72
C ASP A 115 -0.31 18.89 12.64
N GLY A 116 -0.63 18.71 11.36
CA GLY A 116 0.14 19.20 10.23
C GLY A 116 1.30 18.29 9.82
N THR A 117 1.41 17.07 10.37
CA THR A 117 2.40 16.09 9.92
C THR A 117 2.07 15.62 8.51
N LEU A 118 3.01 15.76 7.60
CA LEU A 118 2.81 15.38 6.20
C LEU A 118 2.50 13.89 6.04
N GLY A 119 1.56 13.58 5.15
CA GLY A 119 1.30 12.21 4.72
C GLY A 119 2.49 11.58 3.98
N PRO A 120 2.51 10.25 3.81
CA PRO A 120 3.67 9.55 3.25
C PRO A 120 4.07 10.02 1.85
N ILE A 121 3.09 10.25 0.97
CA ILE A 121 3.37 10.76 -0.38
C ILE A 121 3.78 12.24 -0.36
N GLU A 122 3.14 13.05 0.50
CA GLU A 122 3.52 14.45 0.66
C GLU A 122 4.97 14.59 1.10
N GLN A 123 5.41 13.78 2.10
CA GLN A 123 6.81 13.75 2.53
C GLN A 123 7.78 13.34 1.41
N ALA A 124 7.36 12.40 0.54
CA ALA A 124 8.21 11.94 -0.55
C ALA A 124 8.32 12.94 -1.69
N LEU A 125 7.33 13.82 -1.84
CA LEU A 125 7.31 14.85 -2.87
C LEU A 125 8.10 16.12 -2.46
N VAL A 126 8.12 16.44 -1.16
CA VAL A 126 8.85 17.60 -0.67
C VAL A 126 10.35 17.44 -0.91
N GLY A 127 10.94 18.38 -1.65
CA GLY A 127 12.36 18.36 -2.02
C GLY A 127 12.73 17.37 -3.13
N ALA A 128 11.75 16.77 -3.82
CA ALA A 128 12.04 15.96 -5.00
C ALA A 128 12.67 16.84 -6.09
N PRO A 129 13.81 16.43 -6.66
CA PRO A 129 14.43 17.20 -7.75
C PRO A 129 13.52 17.13 -8.98
N ILE A 130 13.35 18.24 -9.67
CA ILE A 130 12.58 18.36 -10.90
C ILE A 130 13.52 18.90 -11.97
N ALA A 131 13.68 18.16 -13.07
CA ALA A 131 14.55 18.53 -14.17
C ALA A 131 13.90 19.61 -15.07
N ASP A 132 12.61 19.43 -15.35
CA ASP A 132 11.80 20.37 -16.13
C ASP A 132 10.53 20.74 -15.37
N VAL A 133 10.40 22.03 -15.05
CA VAL A 133 9.23 22.54 -14.31
C VAL A 133 7.95 22.51 -15.16
N GLU A 134 8.06 22.65 -16.48
CA GLU A 134 6.90 22.62 -17.39
C GLU A 134 6.41 21.18 -17.63
N ASP A 135 7.30 20.18 -17.47
CA ASP A 135 6.96 18.75 -17.54
C ASP A 135 7.58 17.94 -16.38
N PRO A 136 7.05 18.10 -15.16
CA PRO A 136 7.63 17.51 -13.94
C PRO A 136 7.33 16.00 -13.83
N VAL A 137 7.92 15.18 -14.70
CA VAL A 137 7.74 13.72 -14.74
C VAL A 137 8.15 13.02 -13.44
N GLU A 138 9.09 13.62 -12.69
CA GLU A 138 9.58 13.07 -11.43
C GLU A 138 8.48 12.98 -10.36
N LEU A 139 7.53 13.91 -10.34
CA LEU A 139 6.38 13.84 -9.44
C LEU A 139 5.54 12.59 -9.73
N GLY A 140 5.37 12.27 -11.00
CA GLY A 140 4.70 11.04 -11.43
C GLY A 140 5.46 9.78 -11.06
N LEU A 141 6.79 9.78 -11.15
CA LEU A 141 7.63 8.66 -10.72
C LEU A 141 7.51 8.43 -9.21
N VAL A 142 7.53 9.49 -8.41
CA VAL A 142 7.30 9.39 -6.96
C VAL A 142 5.91 8.80 -6.70
N ALA A 143 4.84 9.33 -7.30
CA ALA A 143 3.48 8.88 -7.10
C ALA A 143 3.31 7.40 -7.50
N ARG A 144 3.81 6.98 -8.68
CA ARG A 144 3.78 5.58 -9.12
C ARG A 144 4.53 4.64 -8.19
N SER A 145 5.60 5.12 -7.54
CA SER A 145 6.37 4.30 -6.61
C SER A 145 5.60 3.92 -5.34
N PHE A 146 4.51 4.61 -5.02
CA PHE A 146 3.59 4.25 -3.93
C PHE A 146 2.56 3.20 -4.34
N ASP A 147 2.56 2.78 -5.60
CA ASP A 147 1.64 1.78 -6.14
C ASP A 147 0.17 2.15 -5.91
N SER A 148 -0.20 3.34 -6.38
CA SER A 148 -1.56 3.86 -6.27
C SER A 148 -2.56 2.97 -6.99
N CYS A 149 -3.83 3.03 -6.59
CA CYS A 149 -4.91 2.26 -7.22
C CYS A 149 -5.05 2.54 -8.73
N LEU A 150 -5.68 1.61 -9.44
CA LEU A 150 -5.69 1.46 -10.90
C LEU A 150 -6.10 2.70 -11.72
N VAL A 151 -6.82 3.66 -11.15
CA VAL A 151 -7.30 4.85 -11.88
C VAL A 151 -6.92 6.13 -11.11
N CYS A 152 -5.63 6.28 -10.81
CA CYS A 152 -5.14 7.50 -10.17
C CYS A 152 -4.56 8.46 -11.21
N THR A 153 -4.84 9.74 -11.02
CA THR A 153 -4.35 10.82 -11.88
C THR A 153 -3.52 11.79 -11.06
N VAL A 154 -2.42 12.28 -11.63
CA VAL A 154 -1.60 13.34 -11.04
C VAL A 154 -1.77 14.60 -11.87
N HIS A 155 -2.01 15.70 -11.18
CA HIS A 155 -2.06 17.03 -11.77
C HIS A 155 -1.01 17.88 -11.07
N ALA A 156 -0.10 18.49 -11.84
CA ALA A 156 0.87 19.43 -11.33
C ALA A 156 0.42 20.86 -11.65
N TYR A 157 0.49 21.72 -10.66
CA TYR A 157 0.13 23.14 -10.78
C TYR A 157 1.28 24.00 -10.30
N ASP A 158 1.53 25.11 -10.97
CA ASP A 158 2.39 26.19 -10.45
C ASP A 158 1.76 26.80 -9.20
N GLY A 159 2.48 26.79 -8.09
CA GLY A 159 1.95 27.23 -6.79
C GLY A 159 1.71 28.74 -6.68
N LYS A 160 2.26 29.56 -7.57
CA LYS A 160 2.11 31.02 -7.58
C LYS A 160 1.00 31.45 -8.53
N THR A 161 0.94 30.85 -9.71
CA THR A 161 0.02 31.27 -10.79
C THR A 161 -1.25 30.42 -10.84
N GLY A 162 -1.25 29.23 -10.23
CA GLY A 162 -2.32 28.25 -10.34
C GLY A 162 -2.44 27.61 -11.73
N LYS A 163 -1.51 27.88 -12.64
CA LYS A 163 -1.49 27.29 -13.99
C LYS A 163 -1.22 25.77 -13.87
N GLN A 164 -2.01 24.97 -14.56
CA GLN A 164 -1.72 23.53 -14.69
C GLN A 164 -0.49 23.34 -15.58
N LEU A 165 0.55 22.69 -15.05
CA LEU A 165 1.79 22.37 -15.75
C LEU A 165 1.65 21.04 -16.50
N SER A 166 1.23 19.98 -15.80
CA SER A 166 1.05 18.67 -16.41
C SER A 166 -0.11 17.91 -15.82
N LYS A 167 -0.58 16.90 -16.55
CA LYS A 167 -1.57 15.92 -16.11
C LYS A 167 -1.20 14.57 -16.68
N PHE A 168 -1.10 13.55 -15.84
CA PHE A 168 -0.87 12.17 -16.30
C PHE A 168 -1.61 11.17 -15.43
N VAL A 169 -1.98 10.04 -16.04
CA VAL A 169 -2.63 8.92 -15.36
C VAL A 169 -1.55 8.00 -14.81
N ILE A 170 -1.66 7.59 -13.56
CA ILE A 170 -0.59 6.82 -12.90
C ILE A 170 -0.44 5.42 -13.51
N ASN A 171 -1.51 4.80 -13.94
CA ASN A 171 -1.52 3.42 -14.42
C ASN A 171 -1.88 3.28 -15.92
N GLY A 172 -1.39 4.19 -16.72
CA GLY A 172 -1.33 4.03 -18.17
C GLY A 172 -2.67 4.09 -18.92
N ASP A 173 -2.57 4.53 -20.14
CA ASP A 173 -3.59 4.34 -21.17
C ASP A 173 -3.66 2.84 -21.53
N MET A 174 -4.82 2.21 -21.35
CA MET A 174 -5.17 1.01 -22.07
C MET A 174 -5.96 1.41 -23.31
#